data_5801932f051bfde95aac55e0c1715e4c
#
_entry.id   5801932f051bfde95aac55e0c1715e4c
#
_cell.length_a   1.000
_cell.length_b   1.000
_cell.length_c   1.000
_cell.angle_alpha   90.00
_cell.angle_beta   90.00
_cell.angle_gamma   90.00
#
_symmetry.space_group_name_H-M   'P 1'
#
loop_
_entity.id
_entity.type
_entity.pdbx_description
1 polymer ?
#
loop_
_entity_poly.entity_id
_entity_poly.type
_entity_poly.pdbx_seq_one_letter_code
_entity_poly.pdbx_strand_id
1 'polypeptide(L)'
;MRLMLRFFFLLLLSFTTLNAQIRVGIVGTDTSHVPAFTRLLNDPSAPDHVPGARVVAAYKGGSKDIESSWSRVDKFAEEIKTKWGVEIVPDIPTLCSKVDAVLLESVDGRPHLEQARQVIQAGKPLFIDKPLSSSYEDAKEIARLAKQAGVPWFSTSSLRYSEIVPVLKAANPHSVITWGPGPEEPHHYLDLSWYAIHPIEMLFAIMGPGCEEVTRTVGRNGDVVTCRWKDGRLGTVQTLRPSGEYGGVAFREKGAAVRSPEKAKSNYAALVKEIVKFFQTRQPPVPNEETLEIFAFMDAAQRSKEAGGKPTRLR
;
A
#
# COMPACT_ATOMS: atom_id res chain seq x y z
N MET A 1 -11.17 39.13 66.57
CA MET A 1 -11.93 38.48 65.53
C MET A 1 -10.91 38.14 64.48
N ARG A 2 -10.37 36.86 64.46
CA ARG A 2 -9.29 36.43 63.60
C ARG A 2 -9.92 35.67 62.42
N LEU A 3 -9.73 36.18 61.20
CA LEU A 3 -10.18 35.63 59.96
C LEU A 3 -9.14 34.60 59.51
N MET A 4 -9.48 33.29 59.53
CA MET A 4 -8.64 32.17 58.96
C MET A 4 -8.92 32.06 57.47
N LEU A 5 -7.94 32.45 56.67
CA LEU A 5 -7.94 32.25 55.21
C LEU A 5 -7.47 30.80 54.89
N ARG A 6 -8.41 29.95 54.49
CA ARG A 6 -8.09 28.57 54.02
C ARG A 6 -7.72 28.63 52.54
N PHE A 7 -6.42 28.44 52.25
CA PHE A 7 -5.94 28.19 50.89
C PHE A 7 -6.28 26.74 50.49
N PHE A 8 -7.19 26.58 49.51
CA PHE A 8 -7.43 25.32 48.84
C PHE A 8 -6.40 25.20 47.69
N PHE A 9 -5.38 24.34 47.86
CA PHE A 9 -4.46 23.97 46.79
C PHE A 9 -5.17 22.94 45.89
N LEU A 10 -5.67 23.36 44.71
CA LEU A 10 -6.14 22.45 43.68
C LEU A 10 -4.91 21.84 43.00
N LEU A 11 -4.60 20.56 43.30
CA LEU A 11 -3.59 19.78 42.59
C LEU A 11 -4.20 19.36 41.25
N LEU A 12 -3.87 20.08 40.17
CA LEU A 12 -4.14 19.65 38.78
C LEU A 12 -3.24 18.45 38.45
N LEU A 13 -3.75 17.26 38.65
CA LEU A 13 -3.16 16.03 38.11
C LEU A 13 -3.32 16.06 36.59
N SER A 14 -2.27 16.50 35.90
CA SER A 14 -2.14 16.31 34.45
C SER A 14 -1.98 14.81 34.17
N PHE A 15 -3.07 14.12 33.82
CA PHE A 15 -3.00 12.79 33.26
C PHE A 15 -2.40 12.91 31.85
N THR A 16 -1.10 12.78 31.73
CA THR A 16 -0.49 12.42 30.46
C THR A 16 -0.95 11.00 30.15
N THR A 17 -1.94 10.86 29.29
CA THR A 17 -2.26 9.56 28.69
C THR A 17 -1.00 9.13 27.91
N LEU A 18 -0.18 8.26 28.49
CA LEU A 18 0.77 7.48 27.73
C LEU A 18 -0.08 6.66 26.73
N ASN A 19 -0.18 7.14 25.49
CA ASN A 19 -0.72 6.31 24.43
C ASN A 19 0.18 5.07 24.34
N ALA A 20 -0.33 3.93 24.78
CA ALA A 20 0.40 2.66 24.67
C ALA A 20 0.78 2.44 23.21
N GLN A 21 2.05 2.14 22.97
CA GLN A 21 2.55 1.88 21.64
C GLN A 21 1.81 0.68 21.03
N ILE A 22 1.28 0.84 19.80
CA ILE A 22 0.54 -0.21 19.08
C ILE A 22 1.49 -1.36 18.77
N ARG A 23 1.14 -2.57 19.20
CA ARG A 23 1.87 -3.79 18.86
C ARG A 23 1.45 -4.25 17.48
N VAL A 24 2.41 -4.34 16.56
CA VAL A 24 2.19 -4.68 15.16
C VAL A 24 2.75 -6.06 14.86
N GLY A 25 2.00 -6.87 14.11
CA GLY A 25 2.45 -8.14 13.55
C GLY A 25 2.72 -8.02 12.06
N ILE A 26 3.70 -8.77 11.56
CA ILE A 26 3.98 -8.90 10.13
C ILE A 26 3.59 -10.30 9.66
N VAL A 27 2.81 -10.38 8.57
CA VAL A 27 2.50 -11.61 7.83
C VAL A 27 3.23 -11.57 6.50
N GLY A 28 4.15 -12.53 6.28
CA GLY A 28 5.06 -12.55 5.12
C GLY A 28 6.38 -11.81 5.40
N THR A 29 7.51 -12.53 5.24
CA THR A 29 8.85 -11.96 5.47
C THR A 29 9.72 -12.01 4.23
N ASP A 30 9.12 -11.89 3.02
CA ASP A 30 9.76 -12.11 1.74
C ASP A 30 9.91 -10.85 0.87
N THR A 31 9.55 -9.67 1.41
CA THR A 31 9.75 -8.37 0.75
C THR A 31 10.75 -7.49 1.50
N SER A 32 11.43 -6.60 0.78
CA SER A 32 12.32 -5.59 1.37
C SER A 32 11.59 -4.57 2.28
N HIS A 33 10.26 -4.51 2.23
CA HIS A 33 9.45 -3.68 3.12
C HIS A 33 9.56 -4.16 4.58
N VAL A 34 9.65 -5.46 4.81
CA VAL A 34 9.74 -6.07 6.15
C VAL A 34 10.87 -5.46 6.99
N PRO A 35 12.15 -5.52 6.60
CA PRO A 35 13.21 -4.87 7.38
C PRO A 35 13.11 -3.34 7.33
N ALA A 36 12.64 -2.74 6.23
CA ALA A 36 12.52 -1.30 6.10
C ALA A 36 11.44 -0.72 7.05
N PHE A 37 10.25 -1.30 7.08
CA PHE A 37 9.16 -0.84 7.96
C PHE A 37 9.46 -1.17 9.42
N THR A 38 10.05 -2.34 9.69
CA THR A 38 10.50 -2.69 11.04
C THR A 38 11.51 -1.67 11.55
N ARG A 39 12.50 -1.26 10.74
CA ARG A 39 13.47 -0.22 11.12
C ARG A 39 12.75 1.12 11.43
N LEU A 40 11.85 1.55 10.57
CA LEU A 40 11.11 2.80 10.77
C LEU A 40 10.30 2.81 12.07
N LEU A 41 9.75 1.66 12.47
CA LEU A 41 8.90 1.54 13.66
C LEU A 41 9.67 1.20 14.93
N ASN A 42 10.79 0.46 14.83
CA ASN A 42 11.47 -0.12 15.98
C ASN A 42 12.80 0.56 16.34
N ASP A 43 13.37 1.37 15.43
CA ASP A 43 14.66 2.03 15.67
C ASP A 43 14.49 3.53 15.97
N PRO A 44 14.45 3.95 17.24
CA PRO A 44 14.27 5.36 17.59
C PRO A 44 15.48 6.23 17.23
N SER A 45 16.63 5.65 16.86
CA SER A 45 17.82 6.36 16.41
C SER A 45 17.79 6.66 14.90
N ALA A 46 16.89 6.02 14.15
CA ALA A 46 16.76 6.26 12.72
C ALA A 46 16.22 7.69 12.48
N PRO A 47 16.83 8.47 11.55
CA PRO A 47 16.43 9.87 11.32
C PRO A 47 15.00 10.02 10.78
N ASP A 48 14.46 8.95 10.22
CA ASP A 48 13.12 8.84 9.66
C ASP A 48 12.19 7.95 10.51
N HIS A 49 12.55 7.72 11.80
CA HIS A 49 11.74 6.93 12.74
C HIS A 49 10.29 7.44 12.82
N VAL A 50 9.35 6.50 12.86
CA VAL A 50 7.92 6.75 12.98
C VAL A 50 7.42 6.21 14.32
N PRO A 51 7.15 7.07 15.31
CA PRO A 51 6.70 6.65 16.64
C PRO A 51 5.22 6.23 16.64
N GLY A 52 4.78 5.57 17.72
CA GLY A 52 3.38 5.22 17.97
C GLY A 52 3.04 3.75 17.72
N ALA A 53 3.88 3.02 17.02
CA ALA A 53 3.71 1.59 16.81
C ALA A 53 5.07 0.87 16.87
N ARG A 54 5.05 -0.45 17.10
CA ARG A 54 6.24 -1.30 17.13
C ARG A 54 5.92 -2.69 16.59
N VAL A 55 6.76 -3.21 15.71
CA VAL A 55 6.70 -4.60 15.26
C VAL A 55 7.21 -5.51 16.38
N VAL A 56 6.39 -6.47 16.82
CA VAL A 56 6.70 -7.36 17.94
C VAL A 56 6.69 -8.85 17.57
N ALA A 57 5.97 -9.22 16.51
CA ALA A 57 5.88 -10.60 16.04
C ALA A 57 5.80 -10.65 14.51
N ALA A 58 6.26 -11.77 13.92
CA ALA A 58 6.15 -12.01 12.48
C ALA A 58 5.90 -13.49 12.17
N TYR A 59 5.08 -13.74 11.15
CA TYR A 59 4.88 -15.04 10.50
C TYR A 59 5.60 -15.03 9.16
N LYS A 60 6.41 -16.06 8.88
CA LYS A 60 7.31 -16.05 7.72
C LYS A 60 6.58 -15.94 6.39
N GLY A 61 5.62 -16.81 6.08
CA GLY A 61 4.94 -16.85 4.78
C GLY A 61 5.91 -17.14 3.62
N GLY A 62 5.59 -16.59 2.45
CA GLY A 62 6.40 -16.72 1.22
C GLY A 62 5.88 -17.75 0.24
N SER A 63 6.19 -17.56 -1.06
CA SER A 63 5.77 -18.42 -2.19
C SER A 63 6.96 -19.19 -2.75
N LYS A 64 6.93 -20.52 -2.65
CA LYS A 64 8.03 -21.41 -3.01
C LYS A 64 8.35 -21.42 -4.52
N ASP A 65 7.36 -21.12 -5.34
CA ASP A 65 7.43 -21.08 -6.80
C ASP A 65 7.87 -19.72 -7.34
N ILE A 66 8.08 -18.72 -6.48
CA ILE A 66 8.63 -17.41 -6.83
C ILE A 66 10.00 -17.26 -6.16
N GLU A 67 11.08 -17.34 -6.94
CA GLU A 67 12.46 -17.27 -6.44
C GLU A 67 12.71 -16.00 -5.63
N SER A 68 12.24 -14.84 -6.13
CA SER A 68 12.38 -13.55 -5.44
C SER A 68 11.61 -13.42 -4.12
N SER A 69 10.64 -14.31 -3.87
CA SER A 69 9.97 -14.49 -2.60
C SER A 69 10.76 -15.46 -1.72
N TRP A 70 10.89 -16.72 -2.16
CA TRP A 70 11.39 -17.80 -1.33
C TRP A 70 12.82 -17.60 -0.82
N SER A 71 13.70 -17.03 -1.64
CA SER A 71 15.09 -16.75 -1.25
C SER A 71 15.25 -15.70 -0.13
N ARG A 72 14.20 -14.95 0.19
CA ARG A 72 14.24 -13.85 1.17
C ARG A 72 13.58 -14.16 2.50
N VAL A 73 12.65 -15.14 2.54
CA VAL A 73 11.83 -15.46 3.72
C VAL A 73 12.66 -15.58 4.98
N ASP A 74 13.63 -16.50 4.99
CA ASP A 74 14.46 -16.77 6.17
C ASP A 74 15.42 -15.62 6.47
N LYS A 75 15.98 -14.99 5.44
CA LYS A 75 16.91 -13.87 5.57
C LYS A 75 16.26 -12.68 6.30
N PHE A 76 15.10 -12.25 5.86
CA PHE A 76 14.43 -11.09 6.46
C PHE A 76 13.81 -11.44 7.82
N ALA A 77 13.30 -12.66 8.01
CA ALA A 77 12.85 -13.13 9.32
C ALA A 77 13.98 -13.09 10.35
N GLU A 78 15.17 -13.60 10.01
CA GLU A 78 16.32 -13.58 10.91
C GLU A 78 16.85 -12.16 11.14
N GLU A 79 16.82 -11.30 10.13
CA GLU A 79 17.22 -9.91 10.26
C GLU A 79 16.35 -9.15 11.28
N ILE A 80 15.01 -9.22 11.16
CA ILE A 80 14.12 -8.52 12.09
C ILE A 80 14.16 -9.10 13.51
N LYS A 81 14.35 -10.42 13.64
CA LYS A 81 14.54 -11.09 14.92
C LYS A 81 15.81 -10.63 15.62
N THR A 82 16.93 -10.65 14.93
CA THR A 82 18.24 -10.35 15.54
C THR A 82 18.44 -8.87 15.83
N LYS A 83 18.02 -7.99 14.91
CA LYS A 83 18.21 -6.54 15.05
C LYS A 83 17.21 -5.87 16.00
N TRP A 84 15.96 -6.33 16.00
CA TRP A 84 14.87 -5.63 16.73
C TRP A 84 14.08 -6.51 17.69
N GLY A 85 14.49 -7.78 17.89
CA GLY A 85 13.88 -8.70 18.85
C GLY A 85 12.46 -9.13 18.46
N VAL A 86 12.12 -9.13 17.15
CA VAL A 86 10.80 -9.55 16.65
C VAL A 86 10.66 -11.07 16.84
N GLU A 87 9.58 -11.50 17.49
CA GLU A 87 9.29 -12.93 17.70
C GLU A 87 8.81 -13.57 16.39
N ILE A 88 9.43 -14.66 15.95
CA ILE A 88 8.94 -15.43 14.81
C ILE A 88 7.96 -16.49 15.32
N VAL A 89 6.72 -16.42 14.85
CA VAL A 89 5.63 -17.31 15.30
C VAL A 89 5.25 -18.34 14.23
N PRO A 90 4.64 -19.48 14.62
CA PRO A 90 4.38 -20.58 13.71
C PRO A 90 3.22 -20.35 12.73
N ASP A 91 2.25 -19.49 13.09
CA ASP A 91 1.03 -19.28 12.33
C ASP A 91 0.41 -17.89 12.56
N ILE A 92 -0.54 -17.50 11.69
CA ILE A 92 -1.23 -16.21 11.74
C ILE A 92 -2.16 -16.10 12.97
N PRO A 93 -2.92 -17.12 13.40
CA PRO A 93 -3.69 -17.04 14.64
C PRO A 93 -2.84 -16.73 15.87
N THR A 94 -1.69 -17.38 16.01
CA THR A 94 -0.72 -17.11 17.09
C THR A 94 -0.22 -15.67 17.02
N LEU A 95 0.13 -15.17 15.81
CA LEU A 95 0.51 -13.77 15.60
C LEU A 95 -0.60 -12.82 16.07
N CYS A 96 -1.83 -13.03 15.62
CA CYS A 96 -2.97 -12.19 15.95
C CYS A 96 -3.26 -12.12 17.45
N SER A 97 -2.98 -13.19 18.22
CA SER A 97 -3.14 -13.19 19.68
C SER A 97 -2.18 -12.24 20.41
N LYS A 98 -1.06 -11.88 19.78
CA LYS A 98 0.03 -11.10 20.40
C LYS A 98 0.01 -9.62 20.01
N VAL A 99 -0.78 -9.23 19.00
CA VAL A 99 -0.69 -7.91 18.37
C VAL A 99 -2.02 -7.18 18.35
N ASP A 100 -1.97 -5.87 18.13
CA ASP A 100 -3.14 -4.97 18.06
C ASP A 100 -3.53 -4.67 16.60
N ALA A 101 -2.58 -4.78 15.65
CA ALA A 101 -2.76 -4.52 14.23
C ALA A 101 -1.77 -5.38 13.39
N VAL A 102 -2.05 -5.55 12.09
CA VAL A 102 -1.26 -6.41 11.21
C VAL A 102 -0.85 -5.67 9.94
N LEU A 103 0.43 -5.86 9.55
CA LEU A 103 0.98 -5.59 8.23
C LEU A 103 1.04 -6.92 7.48
N LEU A 104 0.28 -7.07 6.40
CA LEU A 104 0.37 -8.20 5.50
C LEU A 104 1.32 -7.80 4.37
N GLU A 105 2.52 -8.36 4.38
CA GLU A 105 3.64 -7.95 3.54
C GLU A 105 4.17 -9.06 2.62
N SER A 106 3.46 -10.16 2.44
CA SER A 106 3.86 -11.15 1.43
C SER A 106 4.01 -10.47 0.07
N VAL A 107 5.14 -10.70 -0.63
CA VAL A 107 5.39 -10.03 -1.93
C VAL A 107 4.45 -10.50 -3.02
N ASP A 108 4.00 -11.76 -2.92
CA ASP A 108 3.06 -12.41 -3.82
C ASP A 108 1.61 -12.13 -3.39
N GLY A 109 0.81 -11.59 -4.29
CA GLY A 109 -0.60 -11.31 -4.03
C GLY A 109 -1.52 -12.54 -3.98
N ARG A 110 -1.07 -13.72 -4.42
CA ARG A 110 -1.89 -14.95 -4.46
C ARG A 110 -2.30 -15.44 -3.05
N PRO A 111 -1.42 -15.51 -2.05
CA PRO A 111 -1.80 -15.93 -0.71
C PRO A 111 -2.57 -14.87 0.10
N HIS A 112 -2.68 -13.62 -0.37
CA HIS A 112 -3.22 -12.52 0.43
C HIS A 112 -4.66 -12.74 0.87
N LEU A 113 -5.53 -13.30 0.02
CA LEU A 113 -6.92 -13.59 0.42
C LEU A 113 -6.99 -14.51 1.63
N GLU A 114 -6.23 -15.62 1.63
CA GLU A 114 -6.28 -16.57 2.73
C GLU A 114 -5.58 -16.04 4.00
N GLN A 115 -4.48 -15.30 3.84
CA GLN A 115 -3.80 -14.64 4.94
C GLN A 115 -4.69 -13.54 5.57
N ALA A 116 -5.31 -12.68 4.74
CA ALA A 116 -6.21 -11.63 5.19
C ALA A 116 -7.46 -12.21 5.88
N ARG A 117 -8.00 -13.34 5.40
CA ARG A 117 -9.14 -14.04 6.02
C ARG A 117 -8.88 -14.35 7.49
N GLN A 118 -7.70 -14.89 7.81
CA GLN A 118 -7.34 -15.25 9.19
C GLN A 118 -7.18 -13.99 10.07
N VAL A 119 -6.58 -12.92 9.54
CA VAL A 119 -6.44 -11.65 10.25
C VAL A 119 -7.80 -10.98 10.50
N ILE A 120 -8.67 -10.99 9.49
CA ILE A 120 -10.04 -10.45 9.56
C ILE A 120 -10.87 -11.24 10.59
N GLN A 121 -10.78 -12.56 10.60
CA GLN A 121 -11.44 -13.42 11.61
C GLN A 121 -10.98 -13.09 13.04
N ALA A 122 -9.71 -12.71 13.21
CA ALA A 122 -9.18 -12.28 14.49
C ALA A 122 -9.54 -10.82 14.85
N GLY A 123 -10.28 -10.12 14.01
CA GLY A 123 -10.75 -8.73 14.25
C GLY A 123 -9.65 -7.69 14.24
N LYS A 124 -8.49 -7.95 13.61
CA LYS A 124 -7.35 -7.03 13.64
C LYS A 124 -7.38 -6.06 12.46
N PRO A 125 -7.21 -4.74 12.68
CA PRO A 125 -7.00 -3.78 11.60
C PRO A 125 -5.81 -4.18 10.76
N LEU A 126 -5.94 -4.00 9.44
CA LEU A 126 -5.07 -4.64 8.48
C LEU A 126 -4.58 -3.65 7.41
N PHE A 127 -3.28 -3.42 7.34
CA PHE A 127 -2.63 -2.91 6.14
C PHE A 127 -2.21 -4.09 5.27
N ILE A 128 -2.57 -4.06 3.99
CA ILE A 128 -2.13 -5.06 3.01
C ILE A 128 -1.19 -4.35 2.04
N ASP A 129 0.06 -4.79 2.00
CA ASP A 129 1.03 -4.24 1.05
C ASP A 129 0.61 -4.53 -0.39
N LYS A 130 1.15 -3.78 -1.31
CA LYS A 130 0.90 -4.00 -2.74
C LYS A 130 1.55 -5.32 -3.23
N PRO A 131 0.88 -6.04 -4.13
CA PRO A 131 -0.50 -5.82 -4.57
C PRO A 131 -1.50 -6.33 -3.54
N LEU A 132 -2.68 -5.71 -3.44
CA LEU A 132 -3.76 -6.20 -2.55
C LEU A 132 -4.06 -7.69 -2.79
N SER A 133 -3.97 -8.13 -4.04
CA SER A 133 -4.13 -9.52 -4.48
C SER A 133 -3.55 -9.72 -5.88
N SER A 134 -3.58 -10.95 -6.42
CA SER A 134 -3.20 -11.27 -7.80
C SER A 134 -4.39 -11.29 -8.76
N SER A 135 -5.62 -11.10 -8.27
CA SER A 135 -6.86 -11.07 -9.07
C SER A 135 -7.86 -10.04 -8.56
N TYR A 136 -8.73 -9.56 -9.42
CA TYR A 136 -9.81 -8.63 -9.02
C TYR A 136 -10.86 -9.32 -8.15
N GLU A 137 -11.13 -10.59 -8.40
CA GLU A 137 -12.11 -11.38 -7.63
C GLU A 137 -11.65 -11.51 -6.15
N ASP A 138 -10.36 -11.83 -5.93
CA ASP A 138 -9.80 -11.93 -4.57
C ASP A 138 -9.79 -10.56 -3.88
N ALA A 139 -9.48 -9.47 -4.61
CA ALA A 139 -9.56 -8.11 -4.07
C ALA A 139 -10.97 -7.77 -3.55
N LYS A 140 -12.01 -8.10 -4.33
CA LYS A 140 -13.41 -7.93 -3.93
C LYS A 140 -13.77 -8.80 -2.72
N GLU A 141 -13.28 -10.05 -2.70
CA GLU A 141 -13.57 -10.96 -1.59
C GLU A 141 -12.91 -10.50 -0.28
N ILE A 142 -11.66 -10.00 -0.31
CA ILE A 142 -11.02 -9.38 0.86
C ILE A 142 -11.88 -8.22 1.38
N ALA A 143 -12.31 -7.31 0.49
CA ALA A 143 -13.15 -6.18 0.87
C ALA A 143 -14.50 -6.61 1.46
N ARG A 144 -15.12 -7.66 0.87
CA ARG A 144 -16.40 -8.21 1.34
C ARG A 144 -16.26 -8.81 2.75
N LEU A 145 -15.23 -9.62 2.98
CA LEU A 145 -14.96 -10.24 4.28
C LEU A 145 -14.68 -9.19 5.36
N ALA A 146 -13.84 -8.21 5.06
CA ALA A 146 -13.51 -7.14 5.99
C ALA A 146 -14.76 -6.31 6.35
N LYS A 147 -15.60 -5.97 5.35
CA LYS A 147 -16.88 -5.27 5.57
C LYS A 147 -17.82 -6.07 6.45
N GLN A 148 -17.98 -7.37 6.21
CA GLN A 148 -18.84 -8.24 7.02
C GLN A 148 -18.39 -8.36 8.48
N ALA A 149 -17.07 -8.40 8.69
CA ALA A 149 -16.48 -8.48 10.03
C ALA A 149 -16.33 -7.12 10.73
N GLY A 150 -16.60 -6.00 10.05
CA GLY A 150 -16.36 -4.66 10.58
C GLY A 150 -14.88 -4.35 10.82
N VAL A 151 -13.98 -5.01 10.10
CA VAL A 151 -12.52 -4.83 10.24
C VAL A 151 -12.04 -3.77 9.25
N PRO A 152 -11.45 -2.66 9.73
CA PRO A 152 -10.89 -1.65 8.85
C PRO A 152 -9.60 -2.16 8.19
N TRP A 153 -9.44 -1.83 6.91
CA TRP A 153 -8.25 -2.18 6.13
C TRP A 153 -7.94 -1.12 5.08
N PHE A 154 -6.72 -1.09 4.57
CA PHE A 154 -6.37 -0.41 3.34
C PHE A 154 -5.13 -1.06 2.68
N SER A 155 -4.96 -0.77 1.41
CA SER A 155 -3.79 -1.16 0.63
C SER A 155 -3.35 0.00 -0.24
N THR A 156 -2.04 0.17 -0.43
CA THR A 156 -1.50 1.21 -1.31
C THR A 156 -0.01 0.97 -1.59
N SER A 157 0.49 1.64 -2.62
CA SER A 157 1.92 1.72 -2.92
C SER A 157 2.58 2.92 -2.21
N SER A 158 3.83 2.77 -1.80
CA SER A 158 4.64 3.88 -1.29
C SER A 158 4.84 5.01 -2.31
N LEU A 159 4.68 4.73 -3.60
CA LEU A 159 4.81 5.72 -4.68
C LEU A 159 3.65 6.76 -4.66
N ARG A 160 2.51 6.44 -4.06
CA ARG A 160 1.44 7.42 -3.78
C ARG A 160 1.93 8.60 -2.94
N TYR A 161 2.94 8.37 -2.09
CA TYR A 161 3.53 9.35 -1.18
C TYR A 161 4.88 9.88 -1.67
N SER A 162 5.25 9.58 -2.93
CA SER A 162 6.44 10.14 -3.56
C SER A 162 6.27 11.62 -3.89
N GLU A 163 7.39 12.31 -4.17
CA GLU A 163 7.38 13.71 -4.62
C GLU A 163 6.69 13.92 -5.98
N ILE A 164 6.51 12.86 -6.76
CA ILE A 164 5.86 12.89 -8.08
C ILE A 164 4.39 13.34 -7.94
N VAL A 165 3.66 12.72 -7.01
CA VAL A 165 2.21 12.89 -6.90
C VAL A 165 1.81 14.33 -6.57
N PRO A 166 2.31 14.99 -5.51
CA PRO A 166 1.90 16.36 -5.18
C PRO A 166 2.25 17.36 -6.28
N VAL A 167 3.40 17.20 -6.96
CA VAL A 167 3.82 18.08 -8.06
C VAL A 167 2.84 17.99 -9.24
N LEU A 168 2.49 16.79 -9.67
CA LEU A 168 1.60 16.59 -10.81
C LEU A 168 0.14 16.91 -10.46
N LYS A 169 -0.30 16.59 -9.25
CA LYS A 169 -1.67 16.89 -8.77
C LYS A 169 -1.93 18.39 -8.66
N ALA A 170 -0.94 19.16 -8.19
CA ALA A 170 -1.03 20.62 -8.09
C ALA A 170 -1.22 21.32 -9.45
N ALA A 171 -0.90 20.63 -10.55
CA ALA A 171 -1.12 21.15 -11.90
C ALA A 171 -2.61 21.19 -12.30
N ASN A 172 -3.53 20.58 -11.54
CA ASN A 172 -4.95 20.38 -11.88
C ASN A 172 -5.12 19.87 -13.32
N PRO A 173 -4.61 18.66 -13.62
CA PRO A 173 -4.48 18.18 -14.99
C PRO A 173 -5.79 17.72 -15.60
N HIS A 174 -5.98 17.96 -16.92
CA HIS A 174 -6.98 17.30 -17.73
C HIS A 174 -6.48 15.96 -18.31
N SER A 175 -5.17 15.71 -18.31
CA SER A 175 -4.59 14.45 -18.75
C SER A 175 -3.26 14.21 -18.00
N VAL A 176 -2.98 12.95 -17.69
CA VAL A 176 -1.77 12.53 -16.94
C VAL A 176 -1.18 11.29 -17.59
N ILE A 177 0.13 11.28 -17.72
CA ILE A 177 0.89 10.06 -18.02
C ILE A 177 1.80 9.77 -16.83
N THR A 178 1.76 8.54 -16.32
CA THR A 178 2.72 8.02 -15.34
C THR A 178 3.48 6.85 -15.94
N TRP A 179 4.69 6.61 -15.48
CA TRP A 179 5.49 5.46 -15.93
C TRP A 179 6.32 4.90 -14.79
N GLY A 180 6.76 3.66 -14.98
CA GLY A 180 7.65 2.97 -14.06
C GLY A 180 7.97 1.54 -14.50
N PRO A 181 8.82 0.83 -13.75
CA PRO A 181 9.10 -0.57 -14.02
C PRO A 181 7.82 -1.41 -14.09
N GLY A 182 7.75 -2.32 -15.04
CA GLY A 182 6.62 -3.21 -15.23
C GLY A 182 7.03 -4.62 -15.64
N PRO A 183 7.99 -5.26 -14.93
CA PRO A 183 8.20 -6.68 -15.10
C PRO A 183 6.91 -7.43 -14.77
N GLU A 184 6.62 -8.45 -15.55
CA GLU A 184 5.46 -9.32 -15.36
C GLU A 184 5.84 -10.49 -14.44
N GLU A 185 4.87 -10.97 -13.65
CA GLU A 185 4.99 -12.21 -12.89
C GLU A 185 4.00 -13.23 -13.48
N PRO A 186 4.51 -14.30 -14.11
CA PRO A 186 3.67 -15.26 -14.85
C PRO A 186 2.63 -15.98 -13.98
N HIS A 187 2.85 -16.05 -12.67
CA HIS A 187 1.92 -16.69 -11.74
C HIS A 187 0.74 -15.78 -11.36
N HIS A 188 0.79 -14.46 -11.66
CA HIS A 188 -0.30 -13.55 -11.39
C HIS A 188 -1.25 -13.46 -12.58
N TYR A 189 -2.55 -13.61 -12.35
CA TYR A 189 -3.57 -13.38 -13.38
C TYR A 189 -3.54 -11.93 -13.87
N LEU A 190 -3.48 -10.98 -12.95
CA LEU A 190 -3.26 -9.57 -13.27
C LEU A 190 -1.75 -9.29 -13.33
N ASP A 191 -1.15 -9.40 -14.50
CA ASP A 191 0.28 -9.18 -14.69
C ASP A 191 0.75 -7.78 -14.29
N LEU A 192 -0.10 -6.76 -14.45
CA LEU A 192 0.17 -5.39 -14.02
C LEU A 192 0.22 -5.22 -12.49
N SER A 193 -0.32 -6.16 -11.72
CA SER A 193 -0.33 -6.07 -10.26
C SER A 193 1.06 -6.24 -9.63
N TRP A 194 1.99 -6.89 -10.32
CA TRP A 194 3.30 -7.20 -9.76
C TRP A 194 4.16 -5.94 -9.51
N TYR A 195 4.41 -5.14 -10.56
CA TYR A 195 5.19 -3.90 -10.46
C TYR A 195 4.50 -2.68 -11.06
N ALA A 196 3.71 -2.84 -12.12
CA ALA A 196 3.00 -1.73 -12.74
C ALA A 196 1.93 -1.11 -11.82
N ILE A 197 1.56 -1.80 -10.74
CA ILE A 197 0.73 -1.25 -9.66
C ILE A 197 1.28 0.10 -9.13
N HIS A 198 2.59 0.30 -9.10
CA HIS A 198 3.19 1.53 -8.63
C HIS A 198 2.84 2.77 -9.49
N PRO A 199 3.11 2.80 -10.82
CA PRO A 199 2.68 3.93 -11.64
C PRO A 199 1.14 4.02 -11.77
N ILE A 200 0.39 2.92 -11.64
CA ILE A 200 -1.07 2.95 -11.58
C ILE A 200 -1.54 3.68 -10.32
N GLU A 201 -0.99 3.36 -9.15
CA GLU A 201 -1.27 4.06 -7.89
C GLU A 201 -0.96 5.56 -7.98
N MET A 202 0.16 5.96 -8.60
CA MET A 202 0.46 7.36 -8.83
C MET A 202 -0.62 8.03 -9.71
N LEU A 203 -1.06 7.36 -10.78
CA LEU A 203 -2.08 7.89 -11.67
C LEU A 203 -3.40 8.16 -10.91
N PHE A 204 -3.89 7.17 -10.15
CA PHE A 204 -5.11 7.32 -9.35
C PHE A 204 -4.96 8.35 -8.23
N ALA A 205 -3.79 8.45 -7.58
CA ALA A 205 -3.53 9.47 -6.57
C ALA A 205 -3.60 10.90 -7.13
N ILE A 206 -3.25 11.08 -8.42
CA ILE A 206 -3.28 12.38 -9.11
C ILE A 206 -4.69 12.67 -9.64
N MET A 207 -5.32 11.71 -10.32
CA MET A 207 -6.56 11.90 -11.06
C MET A 207 -7.83 11.60 -10.23
N GLY A 208 -7.69 10.84 -9.14
CA GLY A 208 -8.81 10.29 -8.39
C GLY A 208 -9.53 9.14 -9.12
N PRO A 209 -10.56 8.54 -8.49
CA PRO A 209 -11.39 7.51 -9.10
C PRO A 209 -12.25 8.06 -10.25
N GLY A 210 -12.83 7.16 -11.04
CA GLY A 210 -13.76 7.51 -12.14
C GLY A 210 -13.34 6.99 -13.52
N CYS A 211 -12.38 6.05 -13.59
CA CYS A 211 -12.03 5.35 -14.82
C CYS A 211 -13.21 4.52 -15.35
N GLU A 212 -13.56 4.64 -16.62
CA GLU A 212 -14.69 3.91 -17.23
C GLU A 212 -14.26 2.84 -18.23
N GLU A 213 -13.26 3.15 -19.05
CA GLU A 213 -12.88 2.33 -20.19
C GLU A 213 -11.37 2.33 -20.39
N VAL A 214 -10.78 1.16 -20.50
CA VAL A 214 -9.35 0.92 -20.58
C VAL A 214 -8.98 0.32 -21.91
N THR A 215 -7.88 0.80 -22.51
CA THR A 215 -7.23 0.20 -23.68
C THR A 215 -5.79 -0.10 -23.31
N ARG A 216 -5.32 -1.32 -23.60
CA ARG A 216 -3.92 -1.74 -23.39
C ARG A 216 -3.26 -2.14 -24.70
N THR A 217 -2.20 -1.44 -25.06
CA THR A 217 -1.31 -1.77 -26.18
C THR A 217 -0.06 -2.42 -25.63
N VAL A 218 0.19 -3.66 -26.04
CA VAL A 218 1.38 -4.42 -25.62
C VAL A 218 2.54 -4.11 -26.55
N GLY A 219 3.68 -3.73 -25.99
CA GLY A 219 4.90 -3.46 -26.71
C GLY A 219 6.07 -4.35 -26.25
N ARG A 220 7.14 -4.40 -27.05
CA ARG A 220 8.33 -5.20 -26.75
C ARG A 220 8.98 -4.82 -25.41
N ASN A 221 9.11 -3.52 -25.14
CA ASN A 221 9.83 -2.99 -23.97
C ASN A 221 8.92 -2.38 -22.93
N GLY A 222 7.63 -2.67 -22.97
CA GLY A 222 6.63 -2.15 -22.05
C GLY A 222 5.28 -2.00 -22.72
N ASP A 223 4.26 -1.75 -21.91
CA ASP A 223 2.89 -1.57 -22.38
C ASP A 223 2.46 -0.13 -22.15
N VAL A 224 1.51 0.31 -22.97
CA VAL A 224 0.77 1.56 -22.75
C VAL A 224 -0.68 1.20 -22.39
N VAL A 225 -1.13 1.65 -21.24
CA VAL A 225 -2.48 1.44 -20.73
C VAL A 225 -3.13 2.80 -20.58
N THR A 226 -4.17 3.07 -21.35
CA THR A 226 -4.91 4.34 -21.31
C THR A 226 -6.32 4.11 -20.77
N CYS A 227 -6.75 4.94 -19.83
CA CYS A 227 -8.12 5.00 -19.36
C CYS A 227 -8.77 6.33 -19.72
N ARG A 228 -10.06 6.27 -20.10
CA ARG A 228 -10.94 7.42 -20.19
C ARG A 228 -11.78 7.52 -18.90
N TRP A 229 -11.65 8.65 -18.21
CA TRP A 229 -12.47 8.99 -17.04
C TRP A 229 -13.88 9.42 -17.42
N LYS A 230 -14.83 9.31 -16.49
CA LYS A 230 -16.24 9.72 -16.66
C LYS A 230 -16.42 11.17 -17.11
N ASP A 231 -15.52 12.05 -16.65
CA ASP A 231 -15.53 13.47 -16.99
C ASP A 231 -14.78 13.81 -18.30
N GLY A 232 -14.33 12.79 -19.04
CA GLY A 232 -13.62 12.94 -20.31
C GLY A 232 -12.11 13.07 -20.19
N ARG A 233 -11.54 13.18 -18.97
CA ARG A 233 -10.09 13.19 -18.77
C ARG A 233 -9.46 11.88 -19.22
N LEU A 234 -8.17 11.95 -19.62
CA LEU A 234 -7.40 10.78 -20.02
C LEU A 234 -6.24 10.55 -19.06
N GLY A 235 -6.09 9.30 -18.61
CA GLY A 235 -4.97 8.86 -17.82
C GLY A 235 -4.23 7.73 -18.52
N THR A 236 -2.92 7.78 -18.54
CA THR A 236 -2.08 6.77 -19.20
C THR A 236 -1.02 6.26 -18.24
N VAL A 237 -0.82 4.96 -18.24
CA VAL A 237 0.32 4.31 -17.57
C VAL A 237 1.20 3.69 -18.63
N GLN A 238 2.50 3.96 -18.58
CA GLN A 238 3.50 3.28 -19.40
C GLN A 238 4.36 2.41 -18.50
N THR A 239 4.36 1.10 -18.75
CA THR A 239 5.27 0.17 -18.10
C THR A 239 6.59 0.13 -18.83
N LEU A 240 7.70 -0.04 -18.11
CA LEU A 240 9.05 -0.09 -18.66
C LEU A 240 9.68 -1.46 -18.36
N ARG A 241 10.20 -2.14 -19.36
CA ARG A 241 10.87 -3.44 -19.24
C ARG A 241 12.25 -3.42 -19.89
N PRO A 242 13.29 -4.03 -19.33
CA PRO A 242 13.28 -4.83 -18.08
C PRO A 242 13.26 -4.00 -16.80
N SER A 243 13.55 -2.70 -16.85
CA SER A 243 13.60 -1.78 -15.70
C SER A 243 13.38 -0.34 -16.16
N GLY A 244 13.25 0.60 -15.24
CA GLY A 244 13.12 2.04 -15.52
C GLY A 244 12.93 2.83 -14.24
N GLU A 245 13.03 4.15 -14.35
CA GLU A 245 12.75 5.09 -13.27
C GLU A 245 11.24 5.39 -13.23
N TYR A 246 10.74 5.77 -12.05
CA TYR A 246 9.38 6.28 -11.90
C TYR A 246 9.29 7.74 -12.31
N GLY A 247 8.18 8.11 -12.94
CA GLY A 247 7.96 9.48 -13.33
C GLY A 247 6.54 9.73 -13.82
N GLY A 248 6.29 10.98 -14.23
CA GLY A 248 5.02 11.38 -14.81
C GLY A 248 5.06 12.74 -15.45
N VAL A 249 4.01 13.03 -16.21
CA VAL A 249 3.72 14.32 -16.81
C VAL A 249 2.23 14.63 -16.73
N ALA A 250 1.91 15.86 -16.34
CA ALA A 250 0.57 16.39 -16.23
C ALA A 250 0.33 17.46 -17.29
N PHE A 251 -0.75 17.34 -18.06
CA PHE A 251 -1.16 18.30 -19.08
C PHE A 251 -2.29 19.17 -18.53
N ARG A 252 -2.12 20.48 -18.63
CA ARG A 252 -3.07 21.49 -18.16
C ARG A 252 -3.86 22.05 -19.32
N GLU A 253 -5.04 22.58 -19.03
CA GLU A 253 -5.85 23.28 -20.03
C GLU A 253 -5.10 24.46 -20.66
N LYS A 254 -4.33 25.18 -19.83
CA LYS A 254 -3.49 26.33 -20.28
C LYS A 254 -2.09 26.20 -19.71
N GLY A 255 -1.11 26.56 -20.54
CA GLY A 255 0.31 26.58 -20.16
C GLY A 255 1.06 25.29 -20.48
N ALA A 256 2.34 25.25 -20.13
CA ALA A 256 3.21 24.11 -20.38
C ALA A 256 2.83 22.88 -19.54
N ALA A 257 3.13 21.70 -20.05
CA ALA A 257 3.04 20.46 -19.28
C ALA A 257 3.99 20.51 -18.06
N VAL A 258 3.53 19.90 -16.94
CA VAL A 258 4.31 19.79 -15.71
C VAL A 258 4.92 18.40 -15.67
N ARG A 259 6.23 18.31 -15.53
CA ARG A 259 6.97 17.05 -15.36
C ARG A 259 7.24 16.79 -13.88
N SER A 260 7.29 15.52 -13.52
CA SER A 260 7.77 15.09 -12.21
C SER A 260 9.26 15.43 -12.02
N PRO A 261 9.74 15.54 -10.76
CA PRO A 261 11.17 15.59 -10.50
C PRO A 261 11.88 14.37 -11.09
N GLU A 262 13.11 14.57 -11.57
CA GLU A 262 13.99 13.47 -11.93
C GLU A 262 14.43 12.72 -10.66
N LYS A 263 14.58 11.39 -10.77
CA LYS A 263 15.05 10.52 -9.66
C LYS A 263 14.21 10.58 -8.39
N ALA A 264 12.91 10.86 -8.52
CA ALA A 264 11.99 10.79 -7.39
C ALA A 264 12.00 9.39 -6.75
N LYS A 265 12.10 9.36 -5.41
CA LYS A 265 12.18 8.12 -4.64
C LYS A 265 10.82 7.78 -4.02
N SER A 266 10.60 6.49 -3.77
CA SER A 266 9.52 6.07 -2.87
C SER A 266 9.78 6.63 -1.47
N ASN A 267 8.70 6.98 -0.76
CA ASN A 267 8.82 7.51 0.60
C ASN A 267 8.16 6.53 1.59
N TYR A 268 8.94 5.56 2.06
CA TYR A 268 8.46 4.57 3.03
C TYR A 268 8.05 5.21 4.36
N ALA A 269 8.79 6.21 4.83
CA ALA A 269 8.44 6.88 6.09
C ALA A 269 7.09 7.60 5.99
N ALA A 270 6.75 8.20 4.84
CA ALA A 270 5.44 8.82 4.63
C ALA A 270 4.33 7.76 4.63
N LEU A 271 4.51 6.61 3.96
CA LEU A 271 3.56 5.50 3.99
C LEU A 271 3.39 4.96 5.42
N VAL A 272 4.49 4.69 6.14
CA VAL A 272 4.44 4.14 7.50
C VAL A 272 3.76 5.10 8.48
N LYS A 273 3.92 6.43 8.31
CA LYS A 273 3.16 7.43 9.08
C LYS A 273 1.64 7.29 8.86
N GLU A 274 1.20 7.10 7.63
CA GLU A 274 -0.22 6.89 7.33
C GLU A 274 -0.72 5.54 7.88
N ILE A 275 0.11 4.48 7.85
CA ILE A 275 -0.21 3.18 8.46
C ILE A 275 -0.39 3.33 9.98
N VAL A 276 0.53 4.00 10.68
CA VAL A 276 0.41 4.22 12.13
C VAL A 276 -0.84 5.06 12.45
N LYS A 277 -1.09 6.13 11.71
CA LYS A 277 -2.29 6.94 11.84
C LYS A 277 -3.56 6.13 11.62
N PHE A 278 -3.59 5.27 10.59
CA PHE A 278 -4.70 4.36 10.35
C PHE A 278 -4.93 3.39 11.51
N PHE A 279 -3.90 2.79 12.06
CA PHE A 279 -4.03 1.90 13.21
C PHE A 279 -4.54 2.62 14.46
N GLN A 280 -4.22 3.90 14.64
CA GLN A 280 -4.72 4.74 15.74
C GLN A 280 -6.18 5.15 15.55
N THR A 281 -6.54 5.58 14.34
CA THR A 281 -7.84 6.21 14.03
C THR A 281 -8.88 5.25 13.47
N ARG A 282 -8.45 4.11 12.95
CA ARG A 282 -9.27 3.14 12.20
C ARG A 282 -9.84 3.71 10.88
N GLN A 283 -9.31 4.85 10.41
CA GLN A 283 -9.74 5.52 9.18
C GLN A 283 -8.72 5.26 8.07
N PRO A 284 -9.08 4.53 7.00
CA PRO A 284 -8.21 4.31 5.85
C PRO A 284 -7.80 5.63 5.18
N PRO A 285 -6.51 5.85 4.88
CA PRO A 285 -6.07 7.06 4.17
C PRO A 285 -6.42 7.03 2.67
N VAL A 286 -6.66 5.84 2.13
CA VAL A 286 -7.13 5.61 0.77
C VAL A 286 -8.48 4.90 0.88
N PRO A 287 -9.56 5.43 0.26
CA PRO A 287 -10.85 4.75 0.26
C PRO A 287 -10.74 3.35 -0.37
N ASN A 288 -11.38 2.37 0.25
CA ASN A 288 -11.34 0.99 -0.26
C ASN A 288 -11.94 0.88 -1.67
N GLU A 289 -12.91 1.72 -2.00
CA GLU A 289 -13.52 1.82 -3.31
C GLU A 289 -12.51 2.27 -4.38
N GLU A 290 -11.60 3.19 -4.05
CA GLU A 290 -10.51 3.59 -4.96
C GLU A 290 -9.53 2.44 -5.19
N THR A 291 -9.15 1.72 -4.14
CA THR A 291 -8.29 0.53 -4.26
C THR A 291 -8.96 -0.55 -5.14
N LEU A 292 -10.25 -0.79 -4.97
CA LEU A 292 -11.00 -1.74 -5.81
C LEU A 292 -11.10 -1.25 -7.26
N GLU A 293 -11.24 0.05 -7.50
CA GLU A 293 -11.25 0.61 -8.86
C GLU A 293 -9.88 0.44 -9.55
N ILE A 294 -8.76 0.57 -8.81
CA ILE A 294 -7.42 0.25 -9.31
C ILE A 294 -7.34 -1.21 -9.78
N PHE A 295 -7.92 -2.14 -9.02
CA PHE A 295 -7.98 -3.54 -9.42
C PHE A 295 -8.92 -3.80 -10.60
N ALA A 296 -10.05 -3.12 -10.66
CA ALA A 296 -10.96 -3.14 -11.83
C ALA A 296 -10.29 -2.57 -13.09
N PHE A 297 -9.46 -1.51 -12.95
CA PHE A 297 -8.64 -0.98 -14.04
C PHE A 297 -7.65 -2.03 -14.55
N MET A 298 -6.92 -2.72 -13.67
CA MET A 298 -5.97 -3.77 -14.07
C MET A 298 -6.68 -4.96 -14.72
N ASP A 299 -7.85 -5.37 -14.22
CA ASP A 299 -8.69 -6.41 -14.81
C ASP A 299 -9.17 -6.00 -16.22
N ALA A 300 -9.65 -4.77 -16.40
CA ALA A 300 -10.03 -4.26 -17.71
C ALA A 300 -8.83 -4.18 -18.67
N ALA A 301 -7.64 -3.80 -18.18
CA ALA A 301 -6.41 -3.80 -18.96
C ALA A 301 -5.99 -5.21 -19.37
N GLN A 302 -6.15 -6.21 -18.49
CA GLN A 302 -5.88 -7.61 -18.80
C GLN A 302 -6.82 -8.14 -19.90
N ARG A 303 -8.13 -7.88 -19.75
CA ARG A 303 -9.14 -8.25 -20.77
C ARG A 303 -8.92 -7.51 -22.10
N SER A 304 -8.48 -6.25 -22.07
CA SER A 304 -8.09 -5.50 -23.27
C SER A 304 -6.90 -6.14 -23.98
N LYS A 305 -5.85 -6.54 -23.22
CA LYS A 305 -4.69 -7.30 -23.75
C LYS A 305 -5.16 -8.58 -24.47
N GLU A 306 -5.99 -9.39 -23.81
CA GLU A 306 -6.54 -10.64 -24.34
C GLU A 306 -7.42 -10.44 -25.59
N ALA A 307 -8.09 -9.30 -25.66
CA ALA A 307 -8.91 -8.89 -26.81
C ALA A 307 -8.12 -8.18 -27.94
N GLY A 308 -6.79 -8.21 -27.91
CA GLY A 308 -5.95 -7.58 -28.91
C GLY A 308 -5.93 -6.05 -28.86
N GLY A 309 -6.06 -5.48 -27.66
CA GLY A 309 -6.02 -4.04 -27.44
C GLY A 309 -7.38 -3.32 -27.64
N LYS A 310 -8.50 -4.03 -27.63
CA LYS A 310 -9.82 -3.42 -27.74
C LYS A 310 -10.19 -2.65 -26.47
N PRO A 311 -10.89 -1.50 -26.58
CA PRO A 311 -11.44 -0.79 -25.44
C PRO A 311 -12.32 -1.72 -24.58
N THR A 312 -12.13 -1.68 -23.27
CA THR A 312 -12.78 -2.59 -22.32
C THR A 312 -13.27 -1.80 -21.11
N ARG A 313 -14.56 -1.89 -20.80
CA ARG A 313 -15.14 -1.23 -19.62
C ARG A 313 -14.77 -1.92 -18.32
N LEU A 314 -14.63 -1.12 -17.26
CA LEU A 314 -14.54 -1.63 -15.89
C LEU A 314 -15.85 -2.37 -15.53
N ARG A 315 -15.76 -3.37 -14.66
CA ARG A 315 -16.89 -4.19 -14.20
C ARG A 315 -16.96 -4.24 -12.66
#